data_4beb1399033cc7f5c00eaff5a91d978e
#
_entry.id   4beb1399033cc7f5c00eaff5a91d978e
#
_cell.length_a   1.000
_cell.length_b   1.000
_cell.length_c   1.000
_cell.angle_alpha   90.00
_cell.angle_beta   90.00
_cell.angle_gamma   90.00
#
_symmetry.space_group_name_H-M   'P 1'
#
loop_
_entity.id
_entity.type
_entity.pdbx_description
1 polymer ?
#
loop_
_entity_poly.entity_id
_entity_poly.type
_entity_poly.pdbx_seq_one_letter_code
_entity_poly.pdbx_strand_id
1 'polypeptide(L)'
;DMTLKQFVNFNSPGLAADYIILTHARLMQTFNGENQVQRYRDYRASEAGGNYTPLVVDIDELYDQFAYGIKKTPLAIRFFVNFIIDQHADGNWDKKPELLFLLGKSIRYNQCTNSPSDFSNNLVPTYGTNGSDVLLSARNTSTYQYQMGTGRVSAKTPEEVSVYLNKIIDYEQVLNTNYPCTIEDRKWLKDVLHIAAGDNSAQEEEFTNDLN
;
A
#
# COMPACT_ATOMS: atom_id res chain seq x y z
N ASP A 1 29.18 -18.04 -5.60
CA ASP A 1 29.64 -16.65 -5.80
C ASP A 1 28.86 -15.74 -4.91
N MET A 2 29.56 -15.06 -3.99
CA MET A 2 28.95 -13.99 -3.18
C MET A 2 29.05 -12.70 -4.00
N THR A 3 27.93 -12.22 -4.51
CA THR A 3 27.83 -10.89 -5.09
C THR A 3 27.52 -9.87 -3.99
N LEU A 4 28.30 -8.78 -3.94
CA LEU A 4 28.01 -7.69 -3.03
C LEU A 4 26.67 -7.05 -3.41
N LYS A 5 25.69 -7.09 -2.49
CA LYS A 5 24.42 -6.35 -2.63
C LYS A 5 24.65 -4.90 -2.17
N GLN A 6 24.34 -3.95 -3.04
CA GLN A 6 24.30 -2.55 -2.68
C GLN A 6 22.90 -2.21 -2.15
N PHE A 7 22.83 -1.78 -0.91
CA PHE A 7 21.58 -1.37 -0.26
C PHE A 7 21.18 0.05 -0.64
N VAL A 8 19.88 0.32 -0.67
CA VAL A 8 19.34 1.67 -0.80
C VAL A 8 19.68 2.47 0.46
N ASN A 9 20.27 3.65 0.28
CA ASN A 9 20.57 4.53 1.40
C ASN A 9 19.35 5.41 1.76
N PHE A 10 18.45 4.90 2.59
CA PHE A 10 17.26 5.63 3.04
C PHE A 10 17.55 6.85 3.93
N ASN A 11 18.82 7.07 4.36
CA ASN A 11 19.21 8.33 5.00
C ASN A 11 19.37 9.48 3.98
N SER A 12 19.39 9.17 2.67
CA SER A 12 19.61 10.18 1.64
C SER A 12 18.43 11.18 1.59
N PRO A 13 18.66 12.49 1.70
CA PRO A 13 17.62 13.51 1.52
C PRO A 13 16.93 13.43 0.15
N GLY A 14 17.64 12.94 -0.87
CA GLY A 14 17.08 12.77 -2.21
C GLY A 14 16.00 11.68 -2.33
N LEU A 15 15.77 10.88 -1.26
CA LEU A 15 14.69 9.91 -1.17
C LEU A 15 13.51 10.39 -0.33
N ALA A 16 13.54 11.64 0.17
CA ALA A 16 12.44 12.22 0.92
C ALA A 16 11.13 12.18 0.11
N ALA A 17 10.09 11.60 0.69
CA ALA A 17 8.83 11.33 -0.01
C ALA A 17 7.63 11.48 0.93
N ASP A 18 6.52 11.95 0.38
CA ASP A 18 5.22 12.04 1.07
C ASP A 18 4.33 10.82 0.79
N TYR A 19 4.59 10.11 -0.32
CA TYR A 19 3.82 8.95 -0.78
C TYR A 19 4.73 7.72 -0.95
N ILE A 20 4.62 6.75 -0.07
CA ILE A 20 5.42 5.53 -0.12
C ILE A 20 4.64 4.42 -0.83
N ILE A 21 5.19 3.90 -1.92
CA ILE A 21 4.64 2.75 -2.65
C ILE A 21 5.50 1.53 -2.30
N LEU A 22 5.01 0.71 -1.38
CA LEU A 22 5.69 -0.52 -0.98
C LEU A 22 5.19 -1.69 -1.81
N THR A 23 6.07 -2.36 -2.52
CA THR A 23 5.73 -3.43 -3.45
C THR A 23 6.75 -4.57 -3.43
N HIS A 24 6.61 -5.52 -4.32
CA HIS A 24 7.51 -6.67 -4.50
C HIS A 24 7.99 -6.73 -5.97
N ALA A 25 9.23 -7.13 -6.20
CA ALA A 25 9.87 -7.22 -7.51
C ALA A 25 9.01 -7.96 -8.56
N ARG A 26 8.20 -8.95 -8.15
CA ARG A 26 7.25 -9.64 -9.05
C ARG A 26 6.29 -8.69 -9.75
N LEU A 27 5.79 -7.67 -9.05
CA LEU A 27 4.83 -6.70 -9.60
C LEU A 27 5.50 -5.62 -10.44
N MET A 28 6.81 -5.46 -10.31
CA MET A 28 7.62 -4.53 -11.11
C MET A 28 8.03 -5.11 -12.47
N GLN A 29 7.66 -6.34 -12.77
CA GLN A 29 7.90 -6.93 -14.09
C GLN A 29 7.09 -6.19 -15.16
N THR A 30 7.61 -6.18 -16.37
CA THR A 30 6.97 -5.52 -17.52
C THR A 30 5.66 -6.20 -17.90
N PHE A 31 4.62 -5.42 -18.08
CA PHE A 31 3.34 -5.81 -18.68
C PHE A 31 2.93 -4.78 -19.72
N ASN A 32 2.55 -5.22 -20.92
CA ASN A 32 2.23 -4.35 -22.07
C ASN A 32 3.35 -3.34 -22.38
N GLY A 33 4.62 -3.76 -22.29
CA GLY A 33 5.77 -2.95 -22.66
C GLY A 33 6.29 -1.99 -21.58
N GLU A 34 5.65 -1.91 -20.42
CA GLU A 34 6.08 -1.00 -19.34
C GLU A 34 5.93 -1.61 -17.93
N ASN A 35 6.65 -1.03 -16.97
CA ASN A 35 6.52 -1.36 -15.56
C ASN A 35 5.32 -0.61 -14.97
N GLN A 36 4.24 -1.32 -14.62
CA GLN A 36 2.99 -0.75 -14.16
C GLN A 36 3.10 -0.07 -12.79
N VAL A 37 4.05 -0.48 -11.96
CA VAL A 37 4.34 0.18 -10.67
C VAL A 37 4.97 1.56 -10.90
N GLN A 38 5.91 1.65 -11.86
CA GLN A 38 6.50 2.94 -12.24
C GLN A 38 5.47 3.86 -12.88
N ARG A 39 4.61 3.33 -13.74
CA ARG A 39 3.49 4.08 -14.33
C ARG A 39 2.57 4.64 -13.23
N TYR A 40 2.26 3.85 -12.20
CA TYR A 40 1.48 4.33 -11.05
C TYR A 40 2.21 5.42 -10.26
N ARG A 41 3.49 5.24 -10.00
CA ARG A 41 4.35 6.24 -9.37
C ARG A 41 4.33 7.56 -10.16
N ASP A 42 4.54 7.49 -11.48
CA ASP A 42 4.59 8.68 -12.33
C ASP A 42 3.23 9.38 -12.42
N TYR A 43 2.15 8.61 -12.42
CA TYR A 43 0.81 9.17 -12.31
C TYR A 43 0.63 9.93 -10.99
N ARG A 44 1.00 9.36 -9.85
CA ARG A 44 0.92 10.06 -8.55
C ARG A 44 1.80 11.30 -8.46
N ALA A 45 2.91 11.34 -9.18
CA ALA A 45 3.77 12.51 -9.27
C ALA A 45 3.20 13.62 -10.18
N SER A 46 2.24 13.30 -11.04
CA SER A 46 1.62 14.26 -11.95
C SER A 46 0.55 15.11 -11.25
N GLU A 47 0.19 16.24 -11.87
CA GLU A 47 -0.89 17.11 -11.41
C GLU A 47 -2.23 16.34 -11.32
N ALA A 48 -2.54 15.52 -12.32
CA ALA A 48 -3.74 14.71 -12.35
C ALA A 48 -3.80 13.66 -11.21
N GLY A 49 -2.63 13.19 -10.77
CA GLY A 49 -2.50 12.18 -9.70
C GLY A 49 -2.24 12.76 -8.31
N GLY A 50 -2.22 14.11 -8.16
CA GLY A 50 -2.15 14.79 -6.87
C GLY A 50 -0.83 15.46 -6.53
N ASN A 51 0.14 15.55 -7.46
CA ASN A 51 1.46 16.20 -7.26
C ASN A 51 2.28 15.68 -6.07
N TYR A 52 2.14 14.39 -5.77
CA TYR A 52 2.92 13.76 -4.70
C TYR A 52 4.40 13.61 -5.07
N THR A 53 5.22 13.37 -4.06
CA THR A 53 6.62 12.94 -4.20
C THR A 53 6.70 11.44 -3.87
N PRO A 54 6.39 10.53 -4.84
CA PRO A 54 6.26 9.11 -4.53
C PRO A 54 7.63 8.41 -4.55
N LEU A 55 7.86 7.54 -3.56
CA LEU A 55 8.99 6.63 -3.48
C LEU A 55 8.52 5.19 -3.63
N VAL A 56 9.04 4.46 -4.61
CA VAL A 56 8.82 3.02 -4.77
C VAL A 56 9.88 2.26 -3.97
N VAL A 57 9.42 1.36 -3.11
CA VAL A 57 10.28 0.54 -2.25
C VAL A 57 9.98 -0.94 -2.48
N ASP A 58 11.04 -1.72 -2.73
CA ASP A 58 10.93 -3.18 -2.77
C ASP A 58 10.90 -3.73 -1.33
N ILE A 59 9.94 -4.59 -1.03
CA ILE A 59 9.82 -5.22 0.28
C ILE A 59 11.05 -6.06 0.66
N ASP A 60 11.73 -6.65 -0.32
CA ASP A 60 12.93 -7.44 -0.07
C ASP A 60 14.09 -6.59 0.46
N GLU A 61 14.15 -5.32 0.06
CA GLU A 61 15.10 -4.36 0.60
C GLU A 61 14.83 -4.11 2.10
N LEU A 62 13.55 -4.03 2.47
CA LEU A 62 13.16 -3.82 3.87
C LEU A 62 13.46 -5.04 4.75
N TYR A 63 13.28 -6.25 4.22
CA TYR A 63 13.66 -7.45 4.98
C TYR A 63 15.15 -7.45 5.31
N ASP A 64 15.98 -7.07 4.36
CA ASP A 64 17.42 -7.10 4.55
C ASP A 64 17.89 -5.99 5.49
N GLN A 65 17.36 -4.75 5.36
CA GLN A 65 17.83 -3.61 6.17
C GLN A 65 17.15 -3.47 7.53
N PHE A 66 15.87 -3.82 7.64
CA PHE A 66 15.05 -3.56 8.83
C PHE A 66 14.59 -4.82 9.57
N ALA A 67 14.91 -6.02 9.05
CA ALA A 67 14.49 -7.28 9.66
C ALA A 67 15.56 -8.38 9.58
N TYR A 68 16.84 -8.02 9.53
CA TYR A 68 17.96 -8.97 9.52
C TYR A 68 17.85 -10.07 8.46
N GLY A 69 17.22 -9.79 7.31
CA GLY A 69 16.99 -10.76 6.24
C GLY A 69 15.81 -11.71 6.48
N ILE A 70 15.05 -11.55 7.56
CA ILE A 70 13.89 -12.41 7.86
C ILE A 70 12.75 -12.08 6.90
N LYS A 71 12.53 -12.98 5.94
CA LYS A 71 11.50 -12.78 4.90
C LYS A 71 10.08 -12.91 5.46
N LYS A 72 9.14 -12.17 4.86
CA LYS A 72 7.71 -12.16 5.17
C LYS A 72 7.34 -11.66 6.57
N THR A 73 8.28 -11.11 7.33
CA THR A 73 7.96 -10.46 8.58
C THR A 73 7.36 -9.06 8.35
N PRO A 74 6.18 -8.76 8.93
CA PRO A 74 5.59 -7.43 8.83
C PRO A 74 6.36 -6.36 9.63
N LEU A 75 7.22 -6.77 10.56
CA LEU A 75 8.03 -5.84 11.35
C LEU A 75 9.01 -5.04 10.49
N ALA A 76 9.48 -5.59 9.37
CA ALA A 76 10.32 -4.87 8.42
C ALA A 76 9.65 -3.57 7.95
N ILE A 77 8.35 -3.64 7.63
CA ILE A 77 7.56 -2.49 7.19
C ILE A 77 7.42 -1.46 8.32
N ARG A 78 7.08 -1.91 9.53
CA ARG A 78 6.93 -1.01 10.68
C ARG A 78 8.22 -0.30 11.04
N PHE A 79 9.33 -1.01 11.07
CA PHE A 79 10.63 -0.41 11.39
C PHE A 79 11.04 0.60 10.32
N PHE A 80 10.79 0.28 9.05
CA PHE A 80 11.01 1.23 7.96
C PHE A 80 10.13 2.48 8.08
N VAL A 81 8.82 2.31 8.33
CA VAL A 81 7.89 3.45 8.51
C VAL A 81 8.32 4.33 9.67
N ASN A 82 8.65 3.73 10.82
CA ASN A 82 9.15 4.49 11.96
C ASN A 82 10.44 5.24 11.61
N PHE A 83 11.36 4.58 10.92
CA PHE A 83 12.62 5.17 10.48
C PHE A 83 12.40 6.41 9.59
N ILE A 84 11.58 6.33 8.53
CA ILE A 84 11.37 7.47 7.64
C ILE A 84 10.64 8.64 8.30
N ILE A 85 9.76 8.36 9.26
CA ILE A 85 9.10 9.40 10.07
C ILE A 85 10.12 10.07 10.98
N ASP A 86 11.03 9.32 11.59
CA ASP A 86 12.11 9.87 12.39
C ASP A 86 13.09 10.68 11.51
N GLN A 87 13.41 10.23 10.28
CA GLN A 87 14.20 11.02 9.32
C GLN A 87 13.58 12.40 9.03
N HIS A 88 12.26 12.48 8.91
CA HIS A 88 11.59 13.77 8.76
C HIS A 88 11.61 14.57 10.06
N ALA A 89 11.33 13.97 11.21
CA ALA A 89 11.32 14.65 12.51
C ALA A 89 12.70 15.22 12.89
N ASP A 90 13.77 14.55 12.49
CA ASP A 90 15.16 14.96 12.71
C ASP A 90 15.65 15.97 11.65
N GLY A 91 14.82 16.33 10.68
CA GLY A 91 15.14 17.30 9.61
C GLY A 91 16.03 16.75 8.50
N ASN A 92 16.24 15.45 8.42
CA ASN A 92 17.01 14.80 7.35
C ASN A 92 16.20 14.67 6.05
N TRP A 93 14.88 14.52 6.17
CA TRP A 93 13.93 14.54 5.07
C TRP A 93 13.10 15.82 5.11
N ASP A 94 13.04 16.54 4.00
CA ASP A 94 12.24 17.77 3.83
C ASP A 94 10.75 17.47 3.58
N LYS A 95 10.43 16.26 3.13
CA LYS A 95 9.07 15.78 2.93
C LYS A 95 8.61 14.93 4.10
N LYS A 96 7.40 15.21 4.60
CA LYS A 96 6.75 14.39 5.61
C LYS A 96 6.12 13.17 4.96
N PRO A 97 6.46 11.93 5.37
CA PRO A 97 5.75 10.74 4.92
C PRO A 97 4.29 10.75 5.41
N GLU A 98 3.33 10.79 4.47
CA GLU A 98 1.91 10.91 4.80
C GLU A 98 1.10 9.67 4.40
N LEU A 99 1.47 9.05 3.28
CA LEU A 99 0.72 7.94 2.68
C LEU A 99 1.61 6.71 2.49
N LEU A 100 1.10 5.56 2.94
CA LEU A 100 1.68 4.23 2.74
C LEU A 100 0.75 3.40 1.86
N PHE A 101 1.14 3.18 0.61
CA PHE A 101 0.41 2.36 -0.32
C PHE A 101 1.06 0.98 -0.46
N LEU A 102 0.37 -0.04 0.01
CA LEU A 102 0.81 -1.44 0.00
C LEU A 102 0.32 -2.09 -1.29
N LEU A 103 1.21 -2.20 -2.27
CA LEU A 103 0.89 -2.79 -3.56
C LEU A 103 1.39 -4.23 -3.60
N GLY A 104 0.50 -5.17 -3.30
CA GLY A 104 0.79 -6.59 -3.27
C GLY A 104 -0.13 -7.37 -2.33
N LYS A 105 -0.42 -8.62 -2.73
CA LYS A 105 -1.23 -9.54 -1.93
C LYS A 105 -0.55 -9.79 -0.59
N SER A 106 -1.36 -9.81 0.49
CA SER A 106 -0.98 -10.34 1.79
C SER A 106 -1.63 -11.68 2.06
N ILE A 107 -0.97 -12.49 2.88
CA ILE A 107 -1.52 -13.73 3.45
C ILE A 107 -1.19 -13.69 4.94
N ARG A 108 -2.12 -14.14 5.78
CA ARG A 108 -1.91 -14.20 7.23
C ARG A 108 -0.68 -15.03 7.57
N TYR A 109 0.07 -14.62 8.58
CA TYR A 109 1.35 -15.23 8.93
C TYR A 109 1.23 -16.75 9.17
N ASN A 110 0.23 -17.19 9.94
CA ASN A 110 -0.01 -18.61 10.22
C ASN A 110 -0.35 -19.45 8.97
N GLN A 111 -1.03 -18.88 7.99
CA GLN A 111 -1.27 -19.53 6.70
C GLN A 111 -0.02 -19.53 5.82
N CYS A 112 0.66 -18.37 5.77
CA CYS A 112 1.87 -18.19 4.99
C CYS A 112 2.99 -19.18 5.36
N THR A 113 3.16 -19.50 6.65
CA THR A 113 4.21 -20.42 7.12
C THR A 113 3.89 -21.89 6.92
N ASN A 114 2.61 -22.23 6.72
CA ASN A 114 2.15 -23.63 6.59
C ASN A 114 2.11 -24.12 5.14
N SER A 115 2.23 -23.23 4.15
CA SER A 115 2.10 -23.57 2.73
C SER A 115 3.17 -22.85 1.90
N PRO A 116 4.03 -23.59 1.13
CA PRO A 116 4.99 -22.95 0.22
C PRO A 116 4.33 -22.04 -0.82
N SER A 117 3.13 -22.41 -1.30
CA SER A 117 2.34 -21.60 -2.22
C SER A 117 1.93 -20.28 -1.57
N ASP A 118 1.43 -20.32 -0.34
CA ASP A 118 1.00 -19.13 0.39
C ASP A 118 2.21 -18.25 0.75
N PHE A 119 3.32 -18.87 1.14
CA PHE A 119 4.57 -18.14 1.34
C PHE A 119 5.01 -17.38 0.09
N SER A 120 4.97 -18.03 -1.07
CA SER A 120 5.30 -17.41 -2.36
C SER A 120 4.34 -16.29 -2.77
N ASN A 121 3.05 -16.42 -2.43
CA ASN A 121 2.01 -15.46 -2.78
C ASN A 121 1.82 -14.33 -1.76
N ASN A 122 2.45 -14.41 -0.60
CA ASN A 122 2.50 -13.31 0.37
C ASN A 122 3.52 -12.27 -0.09
N LEU A 123 3.13 -11.38 -0.99
CA LEU A 123 4.05 -10.41 -1.60
C LEU A 123 4.41 -9.30 -0.61
N VAL A 124 3.40 -8.68 0.00
CA VAL A 124 3.59 -7.62 1.00
C VAL A 124 2.80 -8.01 2.26
N PRO A 125 3.46 -8.45 3.33
CA PRO A 125 2.79 -9.00 4.51
C PRO A 125 1.91 -7.98 5.21
N THR A 126 0.89 -8.48 5.93
CA THR A 126 0.05 -7.71 6.85
C THR A 126 0.43 -8.02 8.30
N TYR A 127 0.05 -7.17 9.24
CA TYR A 127 0.39 -7.33 10.66
C TYR A 127 -0.70 -8.07 11.44
N GLY A 128 -0.29 -8.98 12.31
CA GLY A 128 -1.17 -9.67 13.25
C GLY A 128 -1.88 -10.89 12.69
N THR A 129 -2.57 -11.62 13.58
CA THR A 129 -3.29 -12.86 13.24
C THR A 129 -4.55 -12.62 12.42
N ASN A 130 -5.23 -11.50 12.66
CA ASN A 130 -6.44 -11.12 11.94
C ASN A 130 -6.16 -10.22 10.72
N GLY A 131 -4.88 -9.84 10.52
CA GLY A 131 -4.45 -9.00 9.42
C GLY A 131 -4.91 -7.55 9.56
N SER A 132 -3.97 -6.63 9.92
CA SER A 132 -4.24 -5.20 10.01
C SER A 132 -3.12 -4.41 9.33
N ASP A 133 -3.45 -3.75 8.23
CA ASP A 133 -2.49 -2.92 7.52
C ASP A 133 -2.23 -1.59 8.23
N VAL A 134 -3.22 -1.07 8.96
CA VAL A 134 -3.06 0.15 9.76
C VAL A 134 -1.95 0.01 10.82
N LEU A 135 -1.81 -1.18 11.41
CA LEU A 135 -0.76 -1.45 12.40
C LEU A 135 0.66 -1.47 11.81
N LEU A 136 0.80 -1.54 10.48
CA LEU A 136 2.10 -1.40 9.81
C LEU A 136 2.64 0.03 9.90
N SER A 137 1.77 1.04 9.99
CA SER A 137 2.14 2.44 10.16
C SER A 137 2.00 2.95 11.61
N ALA A 138 1.68 2.08 12.55
CA ALA A 138 1.59 2.47 13.96
C ALA A 138 2.98 2.53 14.63
N ARG A 139 3.21 3.56 15.49
CA ARG A 139 4.44 3.69 16.25
C ARG A 139 4.69 2.49 17.17
N ASN A 140 3.63 2.03 17.80
CA ASN A 140 3.61 0.82 18.63
C ASN A 140 2.24 0.12 18.50
N THR A 141 2.14 -1.09 19.04
CA THR A 141 0.89 -1.88 18.98
C THR A 141 -0.10 -1.58 20.10
N SER A 142 0.30 -0.78 21.08
CA SER A 142 -0.51 -0.54 22.28
C SER A 142 -1.52 0.59 22.10
N THR A 143 -1.26 1.53 21.19
CA THR A 143 -2.06 2.76 21.06
C THR A 143 -2.92 2.80 19.79
N TYR A 144 -2.73 1.88 18.84
CA TYR A 144 -3.41 1.87 17.52
C TYR A 144 -3.30 3.21 16.74
N GLN A 145 -2.42 4.11 17.18
CA GLN A 145 -2.20 5.39 16.50
C GLN A 145 -1.35 5.16 15.25
N TYR A 146 -1.98 5.29 14.11
CA TYR A 146 -1.28 5.26 12.82
C TYR A 146 -0.62 6.62 12.53
N GLN A 147 0.54 6.57 11.90
CA GLN A 147 1.34 7.76 11.56
C GLN A 147 1.15 8.17 10.09
N MET A 148 0.68 7.26 9.25
CA MET A 148 0.47 7.46 7.82
C MET A 148 -0.89 6.90 7.41
N GLY A 149 -1.56 7.57 6.46
CA GLY A 149 -2.71 7.00 5.79
C GLY A 149 -2.31 5.73 5.04
N THR A 150 -2.90 4.59 5.36
CA THR A 150 -2.49 3.29 4.82
C THR A 150 -3.60 2.68 3.97
N GLY A 151 -3.26 2.31 2.74
CA GLY A 151 -4.16 1.60 1.82
C GLY A 151 -3.47 0.43 1.12
N ARG A 152 -4.26 -0.58 0.70
CA ARG A 152 -3.73 -1.77 0.03
C ARG A 152 -4.47 -2.10 -1.26
N VAL A 153 -3.68 -2.52 -2.26
CA VAL A 153 -4.16 -3.28 -3.41
C VAL A 153 -3.56 -4.67 -3.40
N SER A 154 -4.44 -5.67 -3.35
CA SER A 154 -4.07 -7.09 -3.21
C SER A 154 -3.73 -7.71 -4.57
N ALA A 155 -2.80 -7.10 -5.32
CA ALA A 155 -2.35 -7.59 -6.62
C ALA A 155 -1.33 -8.73 -6.49
N LYS A 156 -1.35 -9.66 -7.43
CA LYS A 156 -0.41 -10.78 -7.57
C LYS A 156 0.42 -10.70 -8.85
N THR A 157 -0.06 -9.96 -9.84
CA THR A 157 0.53 -9.85 -11.17
C THR A 157 0.61 -8.39 -11.62
N PRO A 158 1.54 -8.05 -12.53
CA PRO A 158 1.60 -6.71 -13.13
C PRO A 158 0.33 -6.32 -13.88
N GLU A 159 -0.39 -7.30 -14.46
CA GLU A 159 -1.68 -7.08 -15.11
C GLU A 159 -2.73 -6.54 -14.14
N GLU A 160 -2.86 -7.15 -12.95
CA GLU A 160 -3.77 -6.68 -11.91
C GLU A 160 -3.42 -5.26 -11.45
N VAL A 161 -2.13 -4.90 -11.40
CA VAL A 161 -1.68 -3.52 -11.14
C VAL A 161 -2.17 -2.57 -12.24
N SER A 162 -2.04 -2.96 -13.52
CA SER A 162 -2.51 -2.17 -14.67
C SER A 162 -4.01 -1.93 -14.61
N VAL A 163 -4.80 -2.97 -14.32
CA VAL A 163 -6.26 -2.87 -14.20
C VAL A 163 -6.65 -1.89 -13.09
N TYR A 164 -5.99 -1.97 -11.93
CA TYR A 164 -6.24 -1.06 -10.81
C TYR A 164 -5.88 0.39 -11.15
N LEU A 165 -4.71 0.61 -11.75
CA LEU A 165 -4.27 1.94 -12.17
C LEU A 165 -5.25 2.57 -13.16
N ASN A 166 -5.72 1.82 -14.15
CA ASN A 166 -6.69 2.34 -15.12
C ASN A 166 -8.00 2.76 -14.42
N LYS A 167 -8.50 1.97 -13.46
CA LYS A 167 -9.69 2.35 -12.66
C LYS A 167 -9.49 3.66 -11.87
N ILE A 168 -8.29 3.88 -11.32
CA ILE A 168 -7.98 5.13 -10.61
C ILE A 168 -7.99 6.29 -11.59
N ILE A 169 -7.28 6.17 -12.71
CA ILE A 169 -7.19 7.22 -13.72
C ILE A 169 -8.59 7.58 -14.23
N ASP A 170 -9.40 6.60 -14.61
CA ASP A 170 -10.76 6.80 -15.09
C ASP A 170 -11.63 7.52 -14.05
N TYR A 171 -11.56 7.08 -12.78
CA TYR A 171 -12.32 7.69 -11.69
C TYR A 171 -11.88 9.13 -11.40
N GLU A 172 -10.57 9.37 -11.29
CA GLU A 172 -10.04 10.70 -10.98
C GLU A 172 -10.21 11.68 -12.16
N GLN A 173 -10.16 11.20 -13.41
CA GLN A 173 -10.48 12.02 -14.57
C GLN A 173 -11.93 12.53 -14.54
N VAL A 174 -12.87 11.68 -14.14
CA VAL A 174 -14.27 12.11 -14.00
C VAL A 174 -14.42 13.18 -12.93
N LEU A 175 -13.65 13.13 -11.86
CA LEU A 175 -13.67 14.14 -10.79
C LEU A 175 -13.02 15.47 -11.20
N ASN A 176 -11.96 15.41 -12.01
CA ASN A 176 -11.12 16.55 -12.38
C ASN A 176 -11.57 17.27 -13.64
N THR A 177 -12.31 16.61 -14.53
CA THR A 177 -12.85 17.28 -15.72
C THR A 177 -14.09 18.10 -15.35
N ASN A 178 -14.23 19.29 -15.95
CA ASN A 178 -15.48 20.07 -15.92
C ASN A 178 -16.59 19.28 -16.61
N TYR A 179 -17.02 18.22 -15.99
CA TYR A 179 -18.13 17.41 -16.46
C TYR A 179 -19.36 18.30 -16.58
N PRO A 180 -20.10 18.34 -17.70
CA PRO A 180 -21.37 19.03 -17.79
C PRO A 180 -22.32 18.30 -16.86
N CYS A 181 -22.41 18.80 -15.62
CA CYS A 181 -22.98 17.98 -14.60
C CYS A 181 -24.31 18.56 -14.20
N THR A 182 -25.33 17.93 -14.67
CA THR A 182 -26.59 17.93 -13.96
C THR A 182 -26.40 17.18 -12.62
N ILE A 183 -27.24 17.49 -11.65
CA ILE A 183 -27.26 16.77 -10.36
C ILE A 183 -27.43 15.26 -10.60
N GLU A 184 -28.17 14.89 -11.61
CA GLU A 184 -28.45 13.49 -12.00
C GLU A 184 -27.17 12.77 -12.47
N ASP A 185 -26.34 13.41 -13.29
CA ASP A 185 -25.08 12.82 -13.77
C ASP A 185 -24.06 12.57 -12.67
N ARG A 186 -24.17 13.29 -11.52
CA ARG A 186 -23.29 13.13 -10.35
C ARG A 186 -23.89 12.29 -9.24
N LYS A 187 -25.10 11.82 -9.36
CA LYS A 187 -25.79 11.07 -8.30
C LYS A 187 -25.00 9.87 -7.82
N TRP A 188 -24.40 9.13 -8.75
CA TRP A 188 -23.59 7.95 -8.44
C TRP A 188 -22.37 8.24 -7.56
N LEU A 189 -21.84 9.49 -7.54
CA LEU A 189 -20.75 9.89 -6.64
C LEU A 189 -21.17 9.93 -5.16
N LYS A 190 -22.47 9.95 -4.90
CA LYS A 190 -23.06 9.94 -3.55
C LYS A 190 -23.59 8.57 -3.16
N ASP A 191 -23.57 7.62 -4.10
CA ASP A 191 -24.03 6.26 -3.82
C ASP A 191 -23.01 5.57 -2.89
N VAL A 192 -23.50 5.00 -1.80
CA VAL A 192 -22.71 4.25 -0.84
C VAL A 192 -23.11 2.78 -0.95
N LEU A 193 -22.15 1.94 -1.31
CA LEU A 193 -22.35 0.50 -1.30
C LEU A 193 -21.99 -0.04 0.08
N HIS A 194 -23.00 -0.47 0.84
CA HIS A 194 -22.81 -1.17 2.10
C HIS A 194 -22.76 -2.67 1.85
N ILE A 195 -21.72 -3.32 2.36
CA ILE A 195 -21.57 -4.77 2.32
C ILE A 195 -21.48 -5.26 3.76
N ALA A 196 -22.54 -5.93 4.21
CA ALA A 196 -22.59 -6.56 5.52
C ALA A 196 -22.47 -8.09 5.36
N ALA A 197 -21.66 -8.72 6.19
CA ALA A 197 -21.55 -10.17 6.28
C ALA A 197 -21.27 -10.56 7.74
N GLY A 198 -21.89 -11.65 8.20
CA GLY A 198 -21.69 -12.20 9.54
C GLY A 198 -21.37 -13.69 9.47
N ASP A 199 -20.83 -14.25 10.55
CA ASP A 199 -20.60 -15.70 10.69
C ASP A 199 -21.91 -16.48 10.84
N ASN A 200 -23.01 -15.76 11.11
CA ASN A 200 -24.36 -16.29 11.22
C ASN A 200 -25.39 -15.20 10.91
N SER A 201 -26.65 -15.62 10.67
CA SER A 201 -27.73 -14.71 10.27
C SER A 201 -28.05 -13.62 11.30
N ALA A 202 -27.86 -13.87 12.59
CA ALA A 202 -28.09 -12.86 13.62
C ALA A 202 -27.08 -11.73 13.58
N GLN A 203 -25.78 -12.04 13.34
CA GLN A 203 -24.75 -11.04 13.15
C GLN A 203 -24.93 -10.28 11.84
N GLU A 204 -25.35 -10.94 10.78
CA GLU A 204 -25.63 -10.29 9.50
C GLU A 204 -26.77 -9.28 9.63
N GLU A 205 -27.83 -9.64 10.37
CA GLU A 205 -28.95 -8.74 10.66
C GLU A 205 -28.53 -7.55 11.54
N GLU A 206 -27.73 -7.79 12.59
CA GLU A 206 -27.17 -6.75 13.45
C GLU A 206 -26.34 -5.74 12.64
N PHE A 207 -25.38 -6.21 11.84
CA PHE A 207 -24.55 -5.33 10.99
C PHE A 207 -25.37 -4.59 9.94
N THR A 208 -26.41 -5.22 9.38
CA THR A 208 -27.29 -4.57 8.40
C THR A 208 -28.11 -3.46 9.07
N ASN A 209 -28.56 -3.66 10.31
CA ASN A 209 -29.32 -2.66 11.07
C ASN A 209 -28.46 -1.49 11.50
N ASP A 210 -27.17 -1.72 11.81
CA ASP A 210 -26.22 -0.66 12.18
C ASP A 210 -25.84 0.24 11.00
N LEU A 211 -26.08 -0.20 9.76
CA LEU A 211 -25.79 0.55 8.53
C LEU A 211 -26.98 1.39 8.03
N ASN A 212 -28.18 1.23 8.59
CA ASN A 212 -29.39 1.97 8.25
C ASN A 212 -29.68 3.08 9.25
#